data_679f1f8f930bdc6517ac05edbc70eaa1
#
_entry.id   679f1f8f930bdc6517ac05edbc70eaa1
#
_cell.length_a   1.000
_cell.length_b   1.000
_cell.length_c   1.000
_cell.angle_alpha   90.00
_cell.angle_beta   90.00
_cell.angle_gamma   90.00
#
_symmetry.space_group_name_H-M   'P 1'
#
loop_
_entity.id
_entity.type
_entity.pdbx_description
1 polymer ?
#
loop_
_entity_poly.entity_id
_entity_poly.type
_entity_poly.pdbx_seq_one_letter_code
_entity_poly.pdbx_strand_id
1 'polypeptide(L)'
;MSPMFTFCPNCASKKISYTDGKAFRCPDCGLVYYHNVAAATGCIIAVPENAAGVDIPAGRIVFLVRDKEPAKGKLDLPGGFVDPGEGALEGLYRELREEINWSPPVPPGVPLTEVFTLFASFPNVYRYKGIDYNTCDLYFSLSAPGLCEQDLRLEQSEIAAVRFIRPQDIDYDEIAFDSTRRAVKAYLALSVGKVK
;
A
#
# COMPACT_ATOMS: atom_id res chain seq x y z
N MET A 1 20.20 -11.44 -7.86
CA MET A 1 20.11 -10.14 -7.16
C MET A 1 21.48 -9.50 -7.12
N SER A 2 21.62 -8.27 -7.63
CA SER A 2 22.83 -7.50 -7.38
C SER A 2 22.89 -7.14 -5.90
N PRO A 3 24.05 -7.28 -5.23
CA PRO A 3 24.15 -6.95 -3.81
C PRO A 3 23.89 -5.44 -3.64
N MET A 4 23.04 -5.09 -2.67
CA MET A 4 22.70 -3.70 -2.34
C MET A 4 23.96 -2.89 -1.98
N PHE A 5 24.94 -3.52 -1.35
CA PHE A 5 26.20 -2.90 -0.95
C PHE A 5 27.38 -3.55 -1.65
N THR A 6 28.20 -2.73 -2.32
CA THR A 6 29.50 -3.11 -2.87
C THR A 6 30.63 -2.89 -1.86
N PHE A 7 30.37 -2.01 -0.90
CA PHE A 7 31.31 -1.64 0.17
C PHE A 7 30.59 -1.69 1.52
N CYS A 8 31.31 -1.98 2.56
CA CYS A 8 30.79 -1.91 3.92
C CYS A 8 30.43 -0.45 4.25
N PRO A 9 29.15 -0.15 4.64
CA PRO A 9 28.77 1.21 4.97
C PRO A 9 29.42 1.77 6.24
N ASN A 10 30.01 0.90 7.07
CA ASN A 10 30.70 1.31 8.30
C ASN A 10 32.20 1.57 8.11
N CYS A 11 32.92 0.75 7.34
CA CYS A 11 34.38 0.86 7.22
C CYS A 11 34.90 0.90 5.77
N ALA A 12 34.01 0.98 4.79
CA ALA A 12 34.32 1.00 3.36
C ALA A 12 35.07 -0.24 2.83
N SER A 13 35.19 -1.31 3.58
CA SER A 13 35.82 -2.55 3.12
C SER A 13 35.05 -3.16 1.97
N LYS A 14 35.79 -3.71 0.97
CA LYS A 14 35.22 -4.49 -0.14
C LYS A 14 34.87 -5.95 0.25
N LYS A 15 35.23 -6.39 1.45
CA LYS A 15 35.00 -7.77 1.90
C LYS A 15 33.60 -8.02 2.44
N ILE A 16 32.67 -7.06 2.24
CA ILE A 16 31.28 -7.27 2.64
C ILE A 16 30.65 -8.40 1.83
N SER A 17 29.92 -9.29 2.49
CA SER A 17 29.21 -10.41 1.88
C SER A 17 27.75 -10.41 2.30
N TYR A 18 26.87 -10.86 1.38
CA TYR A 18 25.45 -11.09 1.67
C TYR A 18 25.23 -12.57 1.90
N THR A 19 24.81 -12.94 3.10
CA THR A 19 24.67 -14.33 3.53
C THR A 19 23.22 -14.65 3.88
N ASP A 20 22.82 -15.89 3.59
CA ASP A 20 21.51 -16.46 3.95
C ASP A 20 20.28 -15.67 3.44
N GLY A 21 20.46 -14.81 2.43
CA GLY A 21 19.39 -13.95 1.94
C GLY A 21 18.87 -12.93 2.97
N LYS A 22 19.58 -12.72 4.08
CA LYS A 22 19.08 -11.94 5.22
C LYS A 22 20.02 -10.83 5.71
N ALA A 23 21.33 -11.03 5.62
CA ALA A 23 22.27 -10.10 6.25
C ALA A 23 23.51 -9.84 5.40
N PHE A 24 23.97 -8.61 5.45
CA PHE A 24 25.31 -8.21 5.03
C PHE A 24 26.27 -8.33 6.21
N ARG A 25 27.43 -8.96 5.99
CA ARG A 25 28.46 -9.17 7.02
C ARG A 25 29.80 -8.64 6.52
N CYS A 26 30.46 -7.87 7.34
CA CYS A 26 31.80 -7.36 7.07
C CYS A 26 32.80 -7.99 8.06
N PRO A 27 33.77 -8.82 7.59
CA PRO A 27 34.76 -9.43 8.48
C PRO A 27 35.78 -8.42 9.02
N ASP A 28 35.99 -7.29 8.34
CA ASP A 28 37.02 -6.32 8.73
C ASP A 28 36.61 -5.46 9.94
N CYS A 29 35.30 -5.15 10.09
CA CYS A 29 34.81 -4.32 11.19
C CYS A 29 33.71 -4.98 12.04
N GLY A 30 33.34 -6.23 11.71
CA GLY A 30 32.32 -6.96 12.45
C GLY A 30 30.86 -6.49 12.18
N LEU A 31 30.63 -5.53 11.26
CA LEU A 31 29.27 -5.10 10.96
C LEU A 31 28.40 -6.28 10.51
N VAL A 32 27.22 -6.37 11.10
CA VAL A 32 26.13 -7.21 10.63
C VAL A 32 24.94 -6.30 10.37
N TYR A 33 24.55 -6.16 9.10
CA TYR A 33 23.38 -5.38 8.71
C TYR A 33 22.32 -6.32 8.16
N TYR A 34 21.19 -6.40 8.86
CA TYR A 34 20.06 -7.19 8.39
C TYR A 34 19.31 -6.42 7.31
N HIS A 35 19.05 -7.07 6.18
CA HIS A 35 18.20 -6.54 5.12
C HIS A 35 16.74 -6.70 5.55
N ASN A 36 16.26 -5.75 6.32
CA ASN A 36 14.89 -5.75 6.81
C ASN A 36 13.90 -5.48 5.69
N VAL A 37 12.71 -6.04 5.83
CA VAL A 37 11.57 -5.78 4.96
C VAL A 37 11.01 -4.41 5.31
N ALA A 38 10.76 -3.57 4.32
CA ALA A 38 10.09 -2.29 4.54
C ALA A 38 8.58 -2.53 4.74
N ALA A 39 7.98 -1.79 5.66
CA ALA A 39 6.53 -1.77 5.80
C ALA A 39 5.92 -0.82 4.77
N ALA A 40 4.84 -1.27 4.12
CA ALA A 40 4.02 -0.44 3.25
C ALA A 40 2.55 -0.68 3.57
N THR A 41 1.70 0.28 3.27
CA THR A 41 0.26 0.22 3.52
C THR A 41 -0.53 0.45 2.24
N GLY A 42 -1.71 -0.15 2.16
CA GLY A 42 -2.69 0.14 1.11
C GLY A 42 -4.10 0.08 1.68
N CYS A 43 -5.00 0.88 1.14
CA CYS A 43 -6.36 0.98 1.64
C CYS A 43 -7.41 0.69 0.58
N ILE A 44 -8.29 -0.27 0.84
CA ILE A 44 -9.58 -0.39 0.16
C ILE A 44 -10.53 0.66 0.74
N ILE A 45 -10.75 1.74 0.00
CA ILE A 45 -11.82 2.69 0.31
C ILE A 45 -13.07 2.21 -0.42
N ALA A 46 -13.99 1.60 0.30
CA ALA A 46 -15.25 1.11 -0.24
C ALA A 46 -16.30 2.22 -0.18
N VAL A 47 -16.89 2.54 -1.33
CA VAL A 47 -17.98 3.52 -1.45
C VAL A 47 -19.27 2.75 -1.68
N PRO A 48 -20.12 2.57 -0.66
CA PRO A 48 -21.38 1.85 -0.79
C PRO A 48 -22.30 2.52 -1.82
N GLU A 49 -23.01 1.72 -2.59
CA GLU A 49 -24.08 2.19 -3.49
C GLU A 49 -25.41 1.63 -2.99
N ASN A 50 -26.40 2.53 -2.88
CA ASN A 50 -27.80 2.14 -2.69
C ASN A 50 -28.43 1.86 -4.05
N ALA A 51 -28.60 0.59 -4.42
CA ALA A 51 -29.36 0.19 -5.59
C ALA A 51 -30.69 -0.42 -5.16
N ALA A 52 -31.80 0.23 -5.52
CA ALA A 52 -33.16 -0.27 -5.27
C ALA A 52 -33.45 -0.68 -3.80
N GLY A 53 -32.88 0.05 -2.82
CA GLY A 53 -33.11 -0.21 -1.39
C GLY A 53 -32.26 -1.36 -0.81
N VAL A 54 -31.31 -1.89 -1.58
CA VAL A 54 -30.33 -2.88 -1.11
C VAL A 54 -28.97 -2.20 -0.99
N ASP A 55 -28.41 -2.20 0.21
CA ASP A 55 -27.02 -1.80 0.43
C ASP A 55 -26.09 -2.80 -0.24
N ILE A 56 -25.34 -2.35 -1.24
CA ILE A 56 -24.24 -3.10 -1.82
C ILE A 56 -22.98 -2.68 -1.04
N PRO A 57 -22.46 -3.50 -0.11
CA PRO A 57 -21.38 -3.10 0.80
C PRO A 57 -20.09 -2.68 0.11
N ALA A 58 -19.84 -3.18 -1.10
CA ALA A 58 -18.73 -2.78 -1.95
C ALA A 58 -19.28 -2.25 -3.27
N GLY A 59 -20.01 -1.11 -3.23
CA GLY A 59 -20.55 -0.50 -4.44
C GLY A 59 -19.44 -0.16 -5.43
N ARG A 60 -18.47 0.65 -5.00
CA ARG A 60 -17.25 0.97 -5.78
C ARG A 60 -16.03 0.95 -4.86
N ILE A 61 -14.88 0.64 -5.42
CA ILE A 61 -13.58 0.75 -4.76
C ILE A 61 -12.81 1.90 -5.41
N VAL A 62 -12.16 2.71 -4.57
CA VAL A 62 -11.31 3.80 -5.04
C VAL A 62 -9.94 3.24 -5.43
N PHE A 63 -9.54 3.50 -6.68
CA PHE A 63 -8.21 3.24 -7.20
C PHE A 63 -7.55 4.54 -7.64
N LEU A 64 -6.24 4.60 -7.52
CA LEU A 64 -5.40 5.67 -8.05
C LEU A 64 -4.70 5.21 -9.31
N VAL A 65 -4.59 6.08 -10.31
CA VAL A 65 -3.75 5.86 -11.49
C VAL A 65 -2.38 6.46 -11.21
N ARG A 66 -1.36 5.63 -11.17
CA ARG A 66 0.02 6.04 -10.87
C ARG A 66 0.57 6.97 -11.95
N ASP A 67 1.20 8.08 -11.58
CA ASP A 67 1.92 8.97 -12.51
C ASP A 67 3.45 8.83 -12.43
N LYS A 68 3.96 7.96 -11.54
CA LYS A 68 5.38 7.69 -11.37
C LYS A 68 5.74 6.21 -11.53
N GLU A 69 7.00 5.95 -11.91
CA GLU A 69 7.54 4.59 -11.91
C GLU A 69 7.80 4.08 -10.47
N PRO A 70 7.73 2.78 -10.23
CA PRO A 70 7.38 1.72 -11.18
C PRO A 70 5.88 1.68 -11.49
N ALA A 71 5.54 1.08 -12.63
CA ALA A 71 4.18 0.83 -13.08
C ALA A 71 3.33 2.10 -13.32
N LYS A 72 3.95 3.16 -13.86
CA LYS A 72 3.24 4.36 -14.30
C LYS A 72 2.07 4.00 -15.23
N GLY A 73 0.91 4.63 -15.01
CA GLY A 73 -0.34 4.40 -15.74
C GLY A 73 -1.17 3.22 -15.23
N LYS A 74 -0.67 2.43 -14.30
CA LYS A 74 -1.40 1.32 -13.70
C LYS A 74 -2.22 1.75 -12.48
N LEU A 75 -3.21 0.93 -12.12
CA LEU A 75 -4.04 1.13 -10.94
C LEU A 75 -3.30 0.69 -9.67
N ASP A 76 -3.47 1.45 -8.61
CA ASP A 76 -3.02 1.08 -7.28
C ASP A 76 -4.07 1.48 -6.23
N LEU A 77 -3.96 0.95 -5.03
CA LEU A 77 -4.75 1.43 -3.90
C LEU A 77 -4.05 2.64 -3.27
N PRO A 78 -4.80 3.59 -2.70
CA PRO A 78 -4.21 4.65 -1.89
C PRO A 78 -3.36 4.09 -0.76
N GLY A 79 -2.16 4.67 -0.56
CA GLY A 79 -1.21 4.25 0.46
C GLY A 79 0.24 4.28 -0.01
N GLY A 80 1.16 3.96 0.89
CA GLY A 80 2.59 4.03 0.59
C GLY A 80 3.46 3.43 1.70
N PHE A 81 4.73 3.83 1.74
CA PHE A 81 5.66 3.37 2.75
C PHE A 81 5.36 3.98 4.11
N VAL A 82 5.59 3.19 5.15
CA VAL A 82 5.56 3.66 6.54
C VAL A 82 6.89 4.33 6.84
N ASP A 83 6.85 5.57 7.31
CA ASP A 83 8.04 6.34 7.64
C ASP A 83 8.61 6.00 9.02
N PRO A 84 9.92 6.29 9.28
CA PRO A 84 10.49 6.13 10.60
C PRO A 84 9.73 6.92 11.66
N GLY A 85 9.30 6.23 12.71
CA GLY A 85 8.55 6.82 13.82
C GLY A 85 7.04 6.74 13.69
N GLU A 86 6.53 6.21 12.57
CA GLU A 86 5.10 5.97 12.36
C GLU A 86 4.72 4.51 12.62
N GLY A 87 3.51 4.31 13.10
CA GLY A 87 2.80 3.04 12.97
C GLY A 87 2.12 2.91 11.59
N ALA A 88 1.70 1.69 11.23
CA ALA A 88 1.11 1.44 9.91
C ALA A 88 -0.15 2.28 9.63
N LEU A 89 -1.01 2.50 10.63
CA LEU A 89 -2.22 3.32 10.46
C LEU A 89 -1.92 4.81 10.38
N GLU A 90 -0.90 5.28 11.10
CA GLU A 90 -0.46 6.67 11.03
C GLU A 90 0.11 6.97 9.65
N GLY A 91 0.98 6.09 9.13
CA GLY A 91 1.51 6.19 7.78
C GLY A 91 0.41 6.16 6.73
N LEU A 92 -0.54 5.21 6.83
CA LEU A 92 -1.68 5.16 5.91
C LEU A 92 -2.51 6.45 5.95
N TYR A 93 -2.80 6.98 7.14
CA TYR A 93 -3.58 8.20 7.28
C TYR A 93 -2.87 9.42 6.69
N ARG A 94 -1.53 9.49 6.82
CA ARG A 94 -0.69 10.50 6.17
C ARG A 94 -0.76 10.37 4.65
N GLU A 95 -0.55 9.17 4.10
CA GLU A 95 -0.56 8.91 2.64
C GLU A 95 -1.91 9.30 2.01
N LEU A 96 -3.04 8.96 2.64
CA LEU A 96 -4.35 9.38 2.13
C LEU A 96 -4.47 10.91 2.01
N ARG A 97 -3.88 11.65 2.94
CA ARG A 97 -3.89 13.12 2.90
C ARG A 97 -2.94 13.66 1.85
N GLU A 98 -1.79 13.04 1.68
CA GLU A 98 -0.79 13.45 0.69
C GLU A 98 -1.26 13.14 -0.73
N GLU A 99 -1.69 11.92 -1.02
CA GLU A 99 -2.04 11.49 -2.38
C GLU A 99 -3.36 12.07 -2.89
N ILE A 100 -4.38 12.15 -2.03
CA ILE A 100 -5.75 12.51 -2.45
C ILE A 100 -6.36 13.66 -1.64
N ASN A 101 -5.59 14.27 -0.73
CA ASN A 101 -6.02 15.32 0.20
C ASN A 101 -7.34 15.01 0.90
N TRP A 102 -7.56 13.73 1.22
CA TRP A 102 -8.73 13.24 1.91
C TRP A 102 -8.33 12.22 2.97
N SER A 103 -9.09 12.20 4.02
CA SER A 103 -9.02 11.15 5.04
C SER A 103 -10.38 10.99 5.69
N PRO A 104 -10.71 9.79 6.21
CA PRO A 104 -11.97 9.61 6.90
C PRO A 104 -12.04 10.54 8.12
N PRO A 105 -13.23 11.08 8.42
CA PRO A 105 -13.41 11.86 9.64
C PRO A 105 -13.18 10.96 10.88
N VAL A 106 -12.23 11.35 11.71
CA VAL A 106 -11.93 10.66 12.97
C VAL A 106 -12.40 11.57 14.12
N PRO A 107 -13.43 11.18 14.86
CA PRO A 107 -13.87 11.97 16.01
C PRO A 107 -12.76 12.09 17.08
N PRO A 108 -12.70 13.18 17.84
CA PRO A 108 -11.72 13.34 18.89
C PRO A 108 -11.76 12.16 19.90
N GLY A 109 -10.59 11.56 20.14
CA GLY A 109 -10.43 10.44 21.09
C GLY A 109 -10.75 9.07 20.50
N VAL A 110 -11.21 8.96 19.27
CA VAL A 110 -11.41 7.68 18.58
C VAL A 110 -10.09 7.22 17.95
N PRO A 111 -9.61 6.01 18.29
CA PRO A 111 -8.38 5.51 17.69
C PRO A 111 -8.58 5.11 16.22
N LEU A 112 -7.55 5.22 15.40
CA LEU A 112 -7.61 4.85 13.98
C LEU A 112 -7.99 3.38 13.76
N THR A 113 -7.75 2.51 14.73
CA THR A 113 -8.15 1.10 14.71
C THR A 113 -9.65 0.87 14.68
N GLU A 114 -10.46 1.85 15.06
CA GLU A 114 -11.92 1.79 14.94
C GLU A 114 -12.42 2.25 13.56
N VAL A 115 -11.59 2.97 12.82
CA VAL A 115 -11.92 3.49 11.49
C VAL A 115 -11.42 2.55 10.39
N PHE A 116 -10.21 2.04 10.56
CA PHE A 116 -9.57 1.16 9.59
C PHE A 116 -9.54 -0.28 10.09
N THR A 117 -9.88 -1.21 9.22
CA THR A 117 -9.80 -2.65 9.50
C THR A 117 -8.64 -3.26 8.73
N LEU A 118 -7.61 -3.77 9.43
CA LEU A 118 -6.58 -4.61 8.81
C LEU A 118 -7.23 -5.94 8.38
N PHE A 119 -7.13 -6.31 7.10
CA PHE A 119 -7.75 -7.54 6.61
C PHE A 119 -6.78 -8.50 5.93
N ALA A 120 -5.61 -8.02 5.47
CA ALA A 120 -4.60 -8.86 4.84
C ALA A 120 -3.21 -8.26 4.93
N SER A 121 -2.19 -9.10 4.73
CA SER A 121 -0.83 -8.67 4.43
C SER A 121 -0.22 -9.60 3.38
N PHE A 122 0.60 -9.03 2.49
CA PHE A 122 1.27 -9.78 1.43
C PHE A 122 2.71 -9.31 1.25
N PRO A 123 3.65 -10.22 0.94
CA PRO A 123 4.97 -9.83 0.53
C PRO A 123 4.92 -9.20 -0.87
N ASN A 124 5.79 -8.21 -1.10
CA ASN A 124 5.97 -7.61 -2.41
C ASN A 124 7.45 -7.28 -2.65
N VAL A 125 7.81 -7.01 -3.90
CA VAL A 125 9.11 -6.47 -4.30
C VAL A 125 8.87 -5.19 -5.06
N TYR A 126 9.18 -4.07 -4.43
CA TYR A 126 9.10 -2.76 -5.04
C TYR A 126 10.45 -2.41 -5.67
N ARG A 127 10.51 -2.42 -7.00
CA ARG A 127 11.73 -2.11 -7.72
C ARG A 127 11.82 -0.62 -8.04
N TYR A 128 12.80 0.06 -7.46
CA TYR A 128 13.00 1.49 -7.69
C TYR A 128 14.48 1.78 -7.94
N LYS A 129 14.79 2.51 -9.04
CA LYS A 129 16.15 2.87 -9.47
C LYS A 129 17.14 1.70 -9.45
N GLY A 130 16.69 0.52 -9.86
CA GLY A 130 17.52 -0.68 -9.92
C GLY A 130 17.72 -1.43 -8.60
N ILE A 131 17.12 -0.95 -7.51
CA ILE A 131 17.14 -1.60 -6.19
C ILE A 131 15.80 -2.30 -5.98
N ASP A 132 15.84 -3.55 -5.52
CA ASP A 132 14.67 -4.32 -5.14
C ASP A 132 14.44 -4.15 -3.62
N TYR A 133 13.39 -3.42 -3.27
CA TYR A 133 12.94 -3.29 -1.89
C TYR A 133 11.94 -4.40 -1.60
N ASN A 134 12.30 -5.31 -0.69
CA ASN A 134 11.34 -6.26 -0.18
C ASN A 134 10.40 -5.54 0.78
N THR A 135 9.09 -5.66 0.58
CA THR A 135 8.09 -5.03 1.42
C THR A 135 7.16 -6.06 2.06
N CYS A 136 6.61 -5.69 3.19
CA CYS A 136 5.45 -6.32 3.80
C CYS A 136 4.30 -5.34 3.67
N ASP A 137 3.44 -5.56 2.67
CA ASP A 137 2.33 -4.67 2.39
C ASP A 137 1.16 -5.04 3.29
N LEU A 138 0.71 -4.09 4.10
CA LEU A 138 -0.40 -4.20 5.05
C LEU A 138 -1.64 -3.57 4.43
N TYR A 139 -2.72 -4.33 4.29
CA TYR A 139 -3.93 -3.88 3.62
C TYR A 139 -5.07 -3.64 4.61
N PHE A 140 -5.55 -2.42 4.59
CA PHE A 140 -6.66 -1.95 5.39
C PHE A 140 -7.89 -1.71 4.53
N SER A 141 -9.05 -1.68 5.16
CA SER A 141 -10.30 -1.27 4.53
C SER A 141 -11.07 -0.29 5.40
N LEU A 142 -11.81 0.59 4.75
CA LEU A 142 -12.79 1.46 5.37
C LEU A 142 -13.99 1.65 4.45
N SER A 143 -15.12 2.05 5.02
CA SER A 143 -16.31 2.45 4.28
C SER A 143 -16.40 3.98 4.26
N ALA A 144 -16.61 4.54 3.06
CA ALA A 144 -16.74 5.98 2.83
C ALA A 144 -18.05 6.29 2.08
N PRO A 145 -19.22 6.21 2.76
CA PRO A 145 -20.50 6.51 2.11
C PRO A 145 -20.55 7.93 1.58
N GLY A 146 -20.97 8.08 0.31
CA GLY A 146 -21.11 9.38 -0.34
C GLY A 146 -19.83 10.01 -0.88
N LEU A 147 -18.66 9.40 -0.65
CA LEU A 147 -17.39 9.89 -1.22
C LEU A 147 -17.49 9.91 -2.75
N CYS A 148 -17.08 11.03 -3.34
CA CYS A 148 -17.05 11.22 -4.79
C CYS A 148 -15.75 11.89 -5.22
N GLU A 149 -15.50 11.90 -6.53
CA GLU A 149 -14.27 12.46 -7.11
C GLU A 149 -14.06 13.94 -6.76
N GLN A 150 -15.14 14.69 -6.63
CA GLN A 150 -15.09 16.13 -6.31
C GLN A 150 -14.58 16.43 -4.89
N ASP A 151 -14.64 15.45 -4.00
CA ASP A 151 -14.13 15.56 -2.62
C ASP A 151 -12.60 15.42 -2.56
N LEU A 152 -11.98 14.97 -3.65
CA LEU A 152 -10.56 14.62 -3.68
C LEU A 152 -9.74 15.71 -4.37
N ARG A 153 -8.49 15.85 -3.93
CA ARG A 153 -7.46 16.70 -4.57
C ARG A 153 -6.20 15.86 -4.71
N LEU A 154 -5.86 15.52 -5.96
CA LEU A 154 -4.76 14.61 -6.26
C LEU A 154 -3.42 15.32 -6.18
N GLU A 155 -2.41 14.65 -5.59
CA GLU A 155 -1.01 15.05 -5.72
C GLU A 155 -0.53 14.68 -7.13
N GLN A 156 -0.51 15.67 -8.02
CA GLN A 156 -0.28 15.49 -9.46
C GLN A 156 1.12 14.97 -9.82
N SER A 157 2.10 15.08 -8.92
CA SER A 157 3.42 14.51 -9.16
C SER A 157 3.47 12.98 -9.01
N GLU A 158 2.44 12.40 -8.38
CA GLU A 158 2.36 10.98 -8.07
C GLU A 158 1.16 10.27 -8.67
N ILE A 159 0.04 10.99 -8.77
CA ILE A 159 -1.27 10.44 -9.12
C ILE A 159 -1.85 11.17 -10.33
N ALA A 160 -2.02 10.44 -11.43
CA ALA A 160 -2.58 10.97 -12.67
C ALA A 160 -4.11 11.11 -12.64
N ALA A 161 -4.80 10.20 -11.95
CA ALA A 161 -6.26 10.18 -11.86
C ALA A 161 -6.74 9.32 -10.69
N VAL A 162 -7.99 9.53 -10.27
CA VAL A 162 -8.73 8.62 -9.40
C VAL A 162 -9.80 7.88 -10.21
N ARG A 163 -10.07 6.63 -9.85
CA ARG A 163 -11.14 5.82 -10.44
C ARG A 163 -11.97 5.14 -9.36
N PHE A 164 -13.27 5.24 -9.49
CA PHE A 164 -14.26 4.54 -8.67
C PHE A 164 -14.78 3.35 -9.46
N ILE A 165 -14.26 2.16 -9.19
CA ILE A 165 -14.48 0.95 -10.01
C ILE A 165 -15.37 -0.03 -9.24
N ARG A 166 -16.42 -0.54 -9.89
CA ARG A 166 -17.24 -1.61 -9.32
C ARG A 166 -16.47 -2.94 -9.33
N PRO A 167 -16.70 -3.82 -8.36
CA PRO A 167 -16.00 -5.10 -8.27
C PRO A 167 -15.99 -5.92 -9.55
N GLN A 168 -17.10 -5.96 -10.27
CA GLN A 168 -17.24 -6.71 -11.53
C GLN A 168 -16.51 -6.08 -12.72
N ASP A 169 -16.16 -4.80 -12.62
CA ASP A 169 -15.51 -4.03 -13.69
C ASP A 169 -13.99 -3.90 -13.47
N ILE A 170 -13.46 -4.53 -12.41
CA ILE A 170 -12.02 -4.49 -12.11
C ILE A 170 -11.25 -5.36 -13.10
N ASP A 171 -10.40 -4.71 -13.91
CA ASP A 171 -9.37 -5.40 -14.67
C ASP A 171 -8.13 -5.60 -13.81
N TYR A 172 -7.90 -6.84 -13.38
CA TYR A 172 -6.77 -7.20 -12.53
C TYR A 172 -5.40 -7.05 -13.21
N ASP A 173 -5.36 -7.07 -14.54
CA ASP A 173 -4.13 -6.87 -15.31
C ASP A 173 -3.71 -5.40 -15.33
N GLU A 174 -4.65 -4.48 -15.06
CA GLU A 174 -4.37 -3.05 -14.90
C GLU A 174 -3.82 -2.72 -13.50
N ILE A 175 -3.88 -3.62 -12.52
CA ILE A 175 -3.35 -3.37 -11.18
C ILE A 175 -1.83 -3.51 -11.17
N ALA A 176 -1.14 -2.52 -10.59
CA ALA A 176 0.32 -2.35 -10.62
C ALA A 176 1.07 -3.53 -10.00
N PHE A 177 0.69 -3.93 -8.79
CA PHE A 177 1.44 -4.88 -7.97
C PHE A 177 0.65 -6.15 -7.68
N ASP A 178 1.37 -7.27 -7.57
CA ASP A 178 0.74 -8.56 -7.23
C ASP A 178 0.12 -8.55 -5.83
N SER A 179 0.78 -7.93 -4.87
CA SER A 179 0.25 -7.77 -3.51
C SER A 179 -1.08 -7.02 -3.51
N THR A 180 -1.22 -5.93 -4.29
CA THR A 180 -2.46 -5.15 -4.45
C THR A 180 -3.55 -6.00 -5.12
N ARG A 181 -3.23 -6.77 -6.18
CA ARG A 181 -4.18 -7.70 -6.81
C ARG A 181 -4.72 -8.73 -5.83
N ARG A 182 -3.82 -9.31 -5.02
CA ARG A 182 -4.19 -10.29 -3.99
C ARG A 182 -5.06 -9.67 -2.90
N ALA A 183 -4.75 -8.44 -2.49
CA ALA A 183 -5.53 -7.72 -1.49
C ALA A 183 -6.96 -7.44 -1.97
N VAL A 184 -7.13 -6.95 -3.20
CA VAL A 184 -8.46 -6.71 -3.78
C VAL A 184 -9.27 -8.01 -3.84
N LYS A 185 -8.67 -9.12 -4.31
CA LYS A 185 -9.33 -10.43 -4.34
C LYS A 185 -9.73 -10.91 -2.94
N ALA A 186 -8.82 -10.76 -1.96
CA ALA A 186 -9.09 -11.17 -0.58
C ALA A 186 -10.24 -10.35 0.04
N TYR A 187 -10.25 -9.04 -0.18
CA TYR A 187 -11.32 -8.16 0.31
C TYR A 187 -12.68 -8.56 -0.25
N LEU A 188 -12.78 -8.78 -1.55
CA LEU A 188 -14.03 -9.17 -2.20
C LEU A 188 -14.53 -10.54 -1.73
N ALA A 189 -13.62 -11.48 -1.49
CA ALA A 189 -13.98 -12.79 -0.93
C ALA A 189 -14.56 -12.68 0.50
N LEU A 190 -14.01 -11.79 1.34
CA LEU A 190 -14.54 -11.52 2.69
C LEU A 190 -15.92 -10.85 2.65
N SER A 191 -16.18 -10.02 1.65
CA SER A 191 -17.47 -9.32 1.50
C SER A 191 -18.60 -10.27 1.11
N VAL A 192 -18.33 -11.28 0.29
CA VAL A 192 -19.30 -12.30 -0.11
C VAL A 192 -19.69 -13.22 1.07
N GLY A 193 -18.77 -13.48 2.00
CA GLY A 193 -19.01 -14.34 3.17
C GLY A 193 -19.88 -13.71 4.28
N LYS A 194 -20.11 -12.40 4.25
CA LYS A 194 -20.93 -11.67 5.23
C LYS A 194 -22.42 -11.56 4.86
N VAL A 195 -22.82 -12.07 3.69
CA VAL A 195 -24.21 -12.06 3.20
C VAL A 195 -24.90 -13.41 3.49
N LYS A 196 -24.69 -13.96 4.69
CA LYS A 196 -25.46 -15.13 5.17
C LYS A 196 -26.19 -14.81 6.46
#